data_653eae370a2ad8e2c1d0ba11d0e8b272
#
_entry.id   653eae370a2ad8e2c1d0ba11d0e8b272
#
_cell.length_a   1.000
_cell.length_b   1.000
_cell.length_c   1.000
_cell.angle_alpha   90.00
_cell.angle_beta   90.00
_cell.angle_gamma   90.00
#
_symmetry.space_group_name_H-M   'P 1'
#
loop_
_entity.id
_entity.type
_entity.pdbx_description
1 polymer ?
#
loop_
_entity_poly.entity_id
_entity_poly.type
_entity_poly.pdbx_seq_one_letter_code
_entity_poly.pdbx_strand_id
1 'polypeptide(L)'
;MHLTTGFPTYLYCFEAGNVRIVCPIAERQFEGHIDIVTPYGFSGFVGNGHCPEFSLHWRQFMKERGYVCGYIALNPVFATDAYFDSNEIYRSNTLYFLDLTRGIEELWSNLDRNRKRELKGFDKNDFILNRNALTNFFVGNYAEFLRRVQAPRAAYFAKETLISLCSLTNVVIVGAGTVGKVEAVYIFAHTPYAGDCLFNVAVPEGRRYATSLLWWGVNYLKSKQIPVLSLGGGIRENDSIAQSKERFGPIKLPFRALKQVYDQEIYEKLCRGRGSDPADKTGYFPAYRSPALPA
;
A
#
# COMPACT_ATOMS: atom_id res chain seq x y z
N MET A 1 8.43 3.98 -8.66
CA MET A 1 8.31 4.95 -7.57
C MET A 1 8.28 6.38 -8.08
N HIS A 2 9.32 6.85 -8.75
CA HIS A 2 9.29 8.18 -9.37
C HIS A 2 8.02 8.41 -10.19
N LEU A 3 7.60 7.41 -10.98
CA LEU A 3 6.38 7.45 -11.78
C LEU A 3 5.07 7.59 -10.96
N THR A 4 5.05 7.13 -9.71
CA THR A 4 3.81 7.18 -8.89
C THR A 4 3.68 8.45 -8.08
N THR A 5 4.78 9.06 -7.66
CA THR A 5 4.79 10.25 -6.80
C THR A 5 5.21 11.52 -7.51
N GLY A 6 5.94 11.41 -8.63
CA GLY A 6 6.63 12.53 -9.28
C GLY A 6 7.79 13.10 -8.46
N PHE A 7 8.08 12.53 -7.28
CA PHE A 7 9.16 12.98 -6.40
C PHE A 7 10.49 12.28 -6.71
N PRO A 8 11.65 12.94 -6.53
CA PRO A 8 12.93 12.26 -6.49
C PRO A 8 12.89 11.12 -5.48
N THR A 9 13.28 9.93 -5.94
CA THR A 9 13.16 8.71 -5.13
C THR A 9 14.48 7.99 -5.09
N TYR A 10 14.92 7.61 -3.89
CA TYR A 10 16.20 6.98 -3.61
C TYR A 10 16.00 5.70 -2.82
N LEU A 11 16.96 4.82 -2.90
CA LEU A 11 17.06 3.68 -1.99
C LEU A 11 18.17 4.01 -0.97
N TYR A 12 17.77 4.26 0.28
CA TYR A 12 18.72 4.28 1.38
C TYR A 12 19.26 2.87 1.60
N CYS A 13 20.58 2.73 1.67
CA CYS A 13 21.27 1.49 1.92
C CYS A 13 22.21 1.67 3.11
N PHE A 14 22.05 0.83 4.12
CA PHE A 14 22.96 0.73 5.27
C PHE A 14 23.66 -0.63 5.22
N GLU A 15 24.98 -0.62 5.42
CA GLU A 15 25.81 -1.83 5.48
C GLU A 15 26.76 -1.74 6.68
N ALA A 16 26.73 -2.78 7.52
CA ALA A 16 27.65 -2.95 8.66
C ALA A 16 27.99 -4.44 8.80
N GLY A 17 29.22 -4.82 8.45
CA GLY A 17 29.63 -6.21 8.37
C GLY A 17 28.73 -7.00 7.39
N ASN A 18 28.03 -8.00 7.89
CA ASN A 18 27.10 -8.81 7.10
C ASN A 18 25.66 -8.29 7.13
N VAL A 19 25.39 -7.23 7.91
CA VAL A 19 24.06 -6.65 8.03
C VAL A 19 23.83 -5.63 6.90
N ARG A 20 22.72 -5.79 6.19
CA ARG A 20 22.25 -4.85 5.19
C ARG A 20 20.81 -4.48 5.47
N ILE A 21 20.51 -3.18 5.51
CA ILE A 21 19.17 -2.66 5.72
C ILE A 21 18.90 -1.61 4.64
N VAL A 22 17.76 -1.71 3.98
CA VAL A 22 17.36 -0.78 2.92
C VAL A 22 16.01 -0.15 3.23
N CYS A 23 15.82 1.09 2.75
CA CYS A 23 14.54 1.78 2.83
C CYS A 23 14.36 2.69 1.60
N PRO A 24 13.30 2.54 0.81
CA PRO A 24 13.00 3.48 -0.24
C PRO A 24 12.44 4.77 0.35
N ILE A 25 12.99 5.90 -0.06
CA ILE A 25 12.58 7.24 0.36
C ILE A 25 12.29 8.11 -0.85
N ALA A 26 11.28 8.97 -0.73
CA ALA A 26 10.96 10.00 -1.70
C ALA A 26 11.07 11.38 -1.04
N GLU A 27 11.75 12.31 -1.71
CA GLU A 27 11.95 13.68 -1.25
C GLU A 27 10.76 14.56 -1.67
N ARG A 28 10.28 15.37 -0.73
CA ARG A 28 9.22 16.36 -0.99
C ARG A 28 9.70 17.74 -0.56
N GLN A 29 9.60 18.70 -1.44
CA GLN A 29 9.93 20.09 -1.12
C GLN A 29 8.74 20.82 -0.50
N PHE A 30 9.03 21.68 0.48
CA PHE A 30 8.06 22.57 1.12
C PHE A 30 8.78 23.83 1.64
N GLU A 31 8.42 24.99 1.11
CA GLU A 31 8.97 26.30 1.53
C GLU A 31 10.51 26.32 1.62
N GLY A 32 11.19 25.75 0.61
CA GLY A 32 12.65 25.70 0.56
C GLY A 32 13.31 24.59 1.38
N HIS A 33 12.52 23.78 2.10
CA HIS A 33 12.99 22.67 2.91
C HIS A 33 12.55 21.32 2.33
N ILE A 34 13.23 20.23 2.73
CA ILE A 34 12.94 18.89 2.25
C ILE A 34 12.48 18.00 3.41
N ASP A 35 11.37 17.33 3.24
CA ASP A 35 10.98 16.19 4.06
C ASP A 35 10.93 14.91 3.23
N ILE A 36 10.96 13.76 3.90
CA ILE A 36 10.94 12.46 3.24
C ILE A 36 9.67 11.68 3.57
N VAL A 37 9.28 10.84 2.61
CA VAL A 37 8.17 9.92 2.76
C VAL A 37 8.53 8.60 2.08
N THR A 38 8.03 7.49 2.60
CA THR A 38 8.05 6.26 1.82
C THR A 38 7.06 6.34 0.66
N PRO A 39 7.32 5.63 -0.44
CA PRO A 39 6.41 5.59 -1.56
C PRO A 39 5.01 5.11 -1.17
N TYR A 40 4.03 5.39 -2.06
CA TYR A 40 2.63 5.01 -1.87
C TYR A 40 2.47 3.55 -1.42
N GLY A 41 1.61 3.36 -0.44
CA GLY A 41 1.41 2.09 0.25
C GLY A 41 2.27 2.00 1.53
N PHE A 42 2.78 0.82 1.81
CA PHE A 42 3.69 0.55 2.90
C PHE A 42 4.94 -0.16 2.37
N SER A 43 6.10 0.32 2.76
CA SER A 43 7.39 -0.24 2.35
C SER A 43 8.35 -0.32 3.55
N GLY A 44 8.77 0.82 4.06
CA GLY A 44 9.63 0.89 5.23
C GLY A 44 10.97 0.20 5.04
N PHE A 45 11.50 -0.30 6.14
CA PHE A 45 12.80 -0.95 6.18
C PHE A 45 12.71 -2.44 5.90
N VAL A 46 13.68 -2.95 5.16
CA VAL A 46 13.91 -4.38 4.95
C VAL A 46 15.39 -4.66 5.16
N GLY A 47 15.71 -5.68 5.95
CA GLY A 47 17.08 -6.06 6.22
C GLY A 47 17.25 -7.56 6.47
N ASN A 48 18.50 -8.02 6.40
CA ASN A 48 18.88 -9.41 6.62
C ASN A 48 19.40 -9.69 8.04
N GLY A 49 19.40 -8.67 8.91
CA GLY A 49 19.90 -8.81 10.28
C GLY A 49 19.59 -7.59 11.14
N HIS A 50 20.03 -7.64 12.39
CA HIS A 50 19.88 -6.59 13.39
C HIS A 50 21.22 -5.89 13.63
N CYS A 51 21.20 -4.56 13.71
CA CYS A 51 22.31 -3.71 14.11
C CYS A 51 21.80 -2.72 15.17
N PRO A 52 22.27 -2.79 16.43
CA PRO A 52 21.79 -1.92 17.50
C PRO A 52 21.97 -0.43 17.21
N GLU A 53 23.03 -0.06 16.50
CA GLU A 53 23.38 1.31 16.17
C GLU A 53 22.61 1.83 14.93
N PHE A 54 21.81 1.00 14.26
CA PHE A 54 21.17 1.36 13.00
C PHE A 54 20.32 2.64 13.12
N SER A 55 19.54 2.78 14.19
CA SER A 55 18.68 3.96 14.38
C SER A 55 19.49 5.26 14.49
N LEU A 56 20.68 5.21 15.10
CA LEU A 56 21.58 6.35 15.20
C LEU A 56 22.15 6.72 13.83
N HIS A 57 22.64 5.75 13.06
CA HIS A 57 23.16 5.97 11.71
C HIS A 57 22.08 6.53 10.78
N TRP A 58 20.86 5.99 10.86
CA TRP A 58 19.72 6.53 10.11
C TRP A 58 19.46 7.99 10.43
N ARG A 59 19.35 8.34 11.72
CA ARG A 59 19.10 9.73 12.14
C ARG A 59 20.22 10.69 11.77
N GLN A 60 21.47 10.24 11.91
CA GLN A 60 22.63 11.02 11.49
C GLN A 60 22.60 11.30 9.98
N PHE A 61 22.41 10.27 9.18
CA PHE A 61 22.27 10.43 7.71
C PHE A 61 21.16 11.41 7.35
N MET A 62 19.99 11.33 8.00
CA MET A 62 18.88 12.24 7.70
C MET A 62 19.23 13.70 8.03
N LYS A 63 19.92 13.95 9.13
CA LYS A 63 20.42 15.28 9.51
C LYS A 63 21.47 15.80 8.54
N GLU A 64 22.45 14.99 8.18
CA GLU A 64 23.52 15.35 7.23
C GLU A 64 22.97 15.70 5.84
N ARG A 65 21.87 15.07 5.44
CA ARG A 65 21.15 15.39 4.20
C ARG A 65 20.27 16.63 4.30
N GLY A 66 20.13 17.22 5.49
CA GLY A 66 19.30 18.40 5.73
C GLY A 66 17.80 18.13 5.65
N TYR A 67 17.35 16.90 5.89
CA TYR A 67 15.93 16.58 5.94
C TYR A 67 15.31 17.06 7.25
N VAL A 68 14.14 17.70 7.13
CA VAL A 68 13.41 18.24 8.30
C VAL A 68 12.74 17.14 9.10
N CYS A 69 12.04 16.24 8.42
CA CYS A 69 11.31 15.14 9.05
C CYS A 69 11.02 14.02 8.05
N GLY A 70 10.54 12.87 8.56
CA GLY A 70 10.23 11.71 7.75
C GLY A 70 8.97 10.96 8.19
N TYR A 71 8.12 10.61 7.23
CA TYR A 71 7.02 9.66 7.39
C TYR A 71 7.36 8.36 6.71
N ILE A 72 7.62 7.31 7.48
CA ILE A 72 8.02 6.01 6.98
C ILE A 72 6.92 4.99 7.27
N ALA A 73 6.14 4.65 6.25
CA ALA A 73 5.10 3.63 6.33
C ALA A 73 5.73 2.24 6.41
N LEU A 74 5.57 1.54 7.52
CA LEU A 74 6.20 0.24 7.78
C LEU A 74 5.38 -0.88 7.17
N ASN A 75 6.06 -1.82 6.48
CA ASN A 75 5.43 -3.02 5.99
C ASN A 75 5.30 -4.03 7.14
N PRO A 76 4.07 -4.42 7.55
CA PRO A 76 3.88 -5.29 8.69
C PRO A 76 4.30 -6.76 8.47
N VAL A 77 4.61 -7.14 7.22
CA VAL A 77 5.13 -8.49 6.88
C VAL A 77 6.59 -8.65 7.31
N PHE A 78 7.33 -7.53 7.44
CA PHE A 78 8.74 -7.55 7.82
C PHE A 78 8.92 -7.16 9.28
N ALA A 79 9.80 -7.89 9.98
CA ALA A 79 10.16 -7.60 11.36
C ALA A 79 11.09 -6.38 11.42
N THR A 80 10.53 -5.19 11.66
CA THR A 80 11.29 -3.92 11.72
C THR A 80 11.33 -3.31 13.12
N ASP A 81 10.69 -3.95 14.09
CA ASP A 81 10.54 -3.42 15.46
C ASP A 81 11.88 -3.27 16.20
N ALA A 82 12.90 -4.04 15.79
CA ALA A 82 14.24 -3.95 16.34
C ALA A 82 15.08 -2.77 15.82
N TYR A 83 14.59 -2.03 14.83
CA TYR A 83 15.35 -0.92 14.23
C TYR A 83 15.10 0.43 14.90
N PHE A 84 13.99 0.59 15.61
CA PHE A 84 13.56 1.86 16.18
C PHE A 84 12.91 1.70 17.55
N ASP A 85 12.89 2.82 18.29
CA ASP A 85 12.19 2.87 19.56
C ASP A 85 10.66 2.79 19.32
N SER A 86 9.97 2.01 20.14
CA SER A 86 8.53 1.79 20.04
C SER A 86 7.71 3.08 20.20
N ASN A 87 8.22 4.09 20.90
CA ASN A 87 7.58 5.39 21.09
C ASN A 87 7.55 6.25 19.82
N GLU A 88 8.33 5.91 18.79
CA GLU A 88 8.35 6.57 17.48
C GLU A 88 7.38 5.94 16.48
N ILE A 89 6.78 4.79 16.85
CA ILE A 89 5.89 4.02 15.98
C ILE A 89 4.45 4.38 16.28
N TYR A 90 3.78 4.96 15.28
CA TYR A 90 2.38 5.35 15.34
C TYR A 90 1.51 4.34 14.62
N ARG A 91 0.38 3.99 15.22
CA ARG A 91 -0.65 3.14 14.58
C ARG A 91 -1.71 4.05 13.98
N SER A 92 -2.11 3.77 12.74
CA SER A 92 -3.08 4.62 12.04
C SER A 92 -4.31 3.87 11.52
N ASN A 93 -4.22 2.57 11.23
CA ASN A 93 -5.31 1.80 10.63
C ASN A 93 -5.05 0.29 10.81
N THR A 94 -5.99 -0.53 10.35
CA THR A 94 -5.85 -1.98 10.26
C THR A 94 -5.63 -2.42 8.82
N LEU A 95 -4.66 -3.30 8.61
CA LEU A 95 -4.38 -3.99 7.35
C LEU A 95 -4.82 -5.44 7.43
N TYR A 96 -5.27 -5.98 6.31
CA TYR A 96 -5.84 -7.31 6.17
C TYR A 96 -4.95 -8.17 5.29
N PHE A 97 -4.54 -9.35 5.81
CA PHE A 97 -3.64 -10.26 5.12
C PHE A 97 -4.22 -11.68 5.07
N LEU A 98 -4.07 -12.34 3.94
CA LEU A 98 -4.36 -13.77 3.82
C LEU A 98 -3.05 -14.55 3.90
N ASP A 99 -2.99 -15.52 4.81
CA ASP A 99 -1.88 -16.45 4.95
C ASP A 99 -2.03 -17.54 3.88
N LEU A 100 -1.29 -17.39 2.79
CA LEU A 100 -1.35 -18.34 1.66
C LEU A 100 -0.53 -19.62 1.89
N THR A 101 0.17 -19.76 3.02
CA THR A 101 0.80 -21.03 3.40
C THR A 101 -0.23 -22.07 3.80
N ARG A 102 -1.40 -21.64 4.25
CA ARG A 102 -2.52 -22.52 4.62
C ARG A 102 -3.09 -23.27 3.41
N GLY A 103 -3.72 -24.42 3.65
CA GLY A 103 -4.45 -25.17 2.63
C GLY A 103 -5.59 -24.35 2.00
N ILE A 104 -5.92 -24.65 0.72
CA ILE A 104 -6.99 -23.90 0.03
C ILE A 104 -8.36 -24.17 0.68
N GLU A 105 -8.56 -25.36 1.23
CA GLU A 105 -9.77 -25.77 1.96
C GLU A 105 -9.92 -24.96 3.27
N GLU A 106 -8.80 -24.68 3.95
CA GLU A 106 -8.79 -23.86 5.16
C GLU A 106 -9.11 -22.39 4.81
N LEU A 107 -8.46 -21.83 3.77
CA LEU A 107 -8.79 -20.50 3.29
C LEU A 107 -10.25 -20.38 2.87
N TRP A 108 -10.79 -21.42 2.20
CA TRP A 108 -12.19 -21.50 1.85
C TRP A 108 -13.09 -21.57 3.09
N SER A 109 -12.71 -22.35 4.10
CA SER A 109 -13.50 -22.49 5.34
C SER A 109 -13.66 -21.17 6.08
N ASN A 110 -12.64 -20.31 6.01
CA ASN A 110 -12.59 -18.99 6.65
C ASN A 110 -13.41 -17.90 5.91
N LEU A 111 -13.85 -18.15 4.68
CA LEU A 111 -14.72 -17.23 3.96
C LEU A 111 -16.09 -17.14 4.65
N ASP A 112 -16.68 -15.95 4.67
CA ASP A 112 -18.05 -15.80 5.12
C ASP A 112 -19.04 -16.49 4.18
N ARG A 113 -20.27 -16.73 4.67
CA ARG A 113 -21.31 -17.45 3.92
C ARG A 113 -21.64 -16.77 2.58
N ASN A 114 -21.63 -15.44 2.53
CA ASN A 114 -21.98 -14.72 1.31
C ASN A 114 -20.89 -14.88 0.26
N ARG A 115 -19.59 -14.81 0.65
CA ARG A 115 -18.46 -15.05 -0.25
C ARG A 115 -18.49 -16.44 -0.85
N LYS A 116 -18.77 -17.45 -0.02
CA LYS A 116 -18.95 -18.84 -0.49
C LYS A 116 -20.08 -18.97 -1.53
N ARG A 117 -21.21 -18.28 -1.29
CA ARG A 117 -22.34 -18.29 -2.22
C ARG A 117 -21.99 -17.61 -3.54
N GLU A 118 -21.34 -16.44 -3.50
CA GLU A 118 -20.90 -15.69 -4.67
C GLU A 118 -19.93 -16.53 -5.53
N LEU A 119 -18.98 -17.21 -4.89
CA LEU A 119 -18.01 -18.08 -5.58
C LEU A 119 -18.65 -19.32 -6.22
N LYS A 120 -19.67 -19.93 -5.56
CA LYS A 120 -20.40 -21.07 -6.14
C LYS A 120 -21.26 -20.69 -7.35
N GLY A 121 -21.75 -19.45 -7.39
CA GLY A 121 -22.55 -18.94 -8.50
C GLY A 121 -21.75 -18.34 -9.67
N PHE A 122 -20.41 -18.36 -9.59
CA PHE A 122 -19.56 -17.77 -10.61
C PHE A 122 -19.14 -18.82 -11.65
N ASP A 123 -19.33 -18.50 -12.93
CA ASP A 123 -18.79 -19.32 -14.03
C ASP A 123 -17.30 -18.96 -14.28
N LYS A 124 -16.43 -19.95 -14.21
CA LYS A 124 -14.99 -19.76 -14.48
C LYS A 124 -14.70 -19.33 -15.92
N ASN A 125 -15.60 -19.58 -16.85
CA ASN A 125 -15.49 -19.12 -18.24
C ASN A 125 -15.66 -17.58 -18.37
N ASP A 126 -16.20 -16.91 -17.35
CA ASP A 126 -16.30 -15.46 -17.32
C ASP A 126 -14.95 -14.76 -17.05
N PHE A 127 -13.89 -15.50 -16.68
CA PHE A 127 -12.56 -14.91 -16.52
C PHE A 127 -11.95 -14.49 -17.85
N ILE A 128 -11.44 -13.26 -17.86
CA ILE A 128 -10.72 -12.66 -18.99
C ILE A 128 -9.25 -12.52 -18.58
N LEU A 129 -8.35 -13.03 -19.42
CA LEU A 129 -6.90 -13.00 -19.19
C LEU A 129 -6.12 -12.24 -20.27
N ASN A 130 -6.82 -11.62 -21.24
CA ASN A 130 -6.18 -10.80 -22.26
C ASN A 130 -5.63 -9.51 -21.64
N ARG A 131 -4.31 -9.49 -21.41
CA ARG A 131 -3.63 -8.39 -20.70
C ARG A 131 -3.88 -7.02 -21.36
N ASN A 132 -3.86 -6.94 -22.68
CA ASN A 132 -4.07 -5.68 -23.39
C ASN A 132 -5.49 -5.15 -23.20
N ALA A 133 -6.50 -6.02 -23.35
CA ALA A 133 -7.89 -5.65 -23.13
C ALA A 133 -8.13 -5.19 -21.68
N LEU A 134 -7.56 -5.91 -20.71
CA LEU A 134 -7.65 -5.59 -19.28
C LEU A 134 -6.94 -4.29 -18.92
N THR A 135 -5.73 -4.06 -19.46
CA THR A 135 -4.99 -2.80 -19.26
C THR A 135 -5.76 -1.61 -19.82
N ASN A 136 -6.31 -1.74 -21.03
CA ASN A 136 -7.11 -0.68 -21.65
C ASN A 136 -8.35 -0.36 -20.83
N PHE A 137 -9.07 -1.38 -20.36
CA PHE A 137 -10.22 -1.21 -19.48
C PHE A 137 -9.83 -0.51 -18.18
N PHE A 138 -8.77 -1.01 -17.51
CA PHE A 138 -8.28 -0.44 -16.25
C PHE A 138 -7.96 1.03 -16.39
N VAL A 139 -7.08 1.37 -17.34
CA VAL A 139 -6.61 2.74 -17.55
C VAL A 139 -7.77 3.67 -17.96
N GLY A 140 -8.68 3.19 -18.81
CA GLY A 140 -9.82 3.98 -19.29
C GLY A 140 -10.86 4.28 -18.21
N ASN A 141 -11.04 3.38 -17.22
CA ASN A 141 -12.06 3.52 -16.18
C ASN A 141 -11.50 3.99 -14.83
N TYR A 142 -10.17 4.10 -14.66
CA TYR A 142 -9.53 4.36 -13.38
C TYR A 142 -9.97 5.66 -12.72
N ALA A 143 -9.87 6.78 -13.43
CA ALA A 143 -10.17 8.08 -12.86
C ALA A 143 -11.65 8.23 -12.52
N GLU A 144 -12.56 7.67 -13.33
CA GLU A 144 -13.98 7.67 -13.04
C GLU A 144 -14.34 6.79 -11.85
N PHE A 145 -13.74 5.60 -11.77
CA PHE A 145 -13.89 4.72 -10.62
C PHE A 145 -13.47 5.43 -9.33
N LEU A 146 -12.30 6.10 -9.30
CA LEU A 146 -11.81 6.82 -8.13
C LEU A 146 -12.74 7.98 -7.73
N ARG A 147 -13.27 8.74 -8.70
CA ARG A 147 -14.27 9.78 -8.42
C ARG A 147 -15.52 9.22 -7.77
N ARG A 148 -16.03 8.09 -8.30
CA ARG A 148 -17.24 7.44 -7.79
C ARG A 148 -17.09 6.92 -6.35
N VAL A 149 -15.89 6.45 -5.97
CA VAL A 149 -15.59 5.98 -4.60
C VAL A 149 -15.02 7.07 -3.71
N GLN A 150 -14.97 8.33 -4.19
CA GLN A 150 -14.43 9.48 -3.46
C GLN A 150 -13.01 9.24 -2.93
N ALA A 151 -12.16 8.61 -3.75
CA ALA A 151 -10.79 8.30 -3.38
C ALA A 151 -9.95 9.58 -3.13
N PRO A 152 -9.00 9.55 -2.19
CA PRO A 152 -8.13 10.69 -1.93
C PRO A 152 -7.26 11.01 -3.14
N ARG A 153 -6.86 12.30 -3.30
CA ARG A 153 -6.07 12.77 -4.44
C ARG A 153 -4.77 11.97 -4.66
N ALA A 154 -4.16 11.50 -3.57
CA ALA A 154 -2.95 10.67 -3.63
C ALA A 154 -3.12 9.32 -4.35
N ALA A 155 -4.36 8.87 -4.55
CA ALA A 155 -4.65 7.64 -5.30
C ALA A 155 -4.71 7.86 -6.83
N TYR A 156 -4.68 9.10 -7.33
CA TYR A 156 -4.79 9.39 -8.76
C TYR A 156 -3.41 9.36 -9.41
N PHE A 157 -3.11 8.28 -10.11
CA PHE A 157 -1.87 8.12 -10.88
C PHE A 157 -2.07 8.53 -12.34
N ALA A 158 -0.99 8.99 -12.97
CA ALA A 158 -0.97 9.31 -14.39
C ALA A 158 -1.20 8.05 -15.24
N LYS A 159 -1.76 8.23 -16.43
CA LYS A 159 -2.07 7.12 -17.36
C LYS A 159 -0.82 6.31 -17.71
N GLU A 160 0.29 6.99 -17.95
CA GLU A 160 1.59 6.40 -18.28
C GLU A 160 2.12 5.53 -17.13
N THR A 161 1.91 5.97 -15.88
CA THR A 161 2.25 5.21 -14.68
C THR A 161 1.45 3.91 -14.61
N LEU A 162 0.13 3.97 -14.86
CA LEU A 162 -0.75 2.80 -14.84
C LEU A 162 -0.37 1.80 -15.93
N ILE A 163 -0.06 2.27 -17.14
CA ILE A 163 0.40 1.43 -18.25
C ILE A 163 1.73 0.76 -17.89
N SER A 164 2.70 1.55 -17.39
CA SER A 164 4.01 1.02 -16.97
C SER A 164 3.88 -0.02 -15.85
N LEU A 165 3.01 0.22 -14.87
CA LEU A 165 2.71 -0.74 -13.82
C LEU A 165 2.17 -2.05 -14.41
N CYS A 166 1.20 -1.94 -15.33
CA CYS A 166 0.60 -3.10 -15.97
C CYS A 166 1.59 -3.87 -16.88
N SER A 167 2.73 -3.30 -17.25
CA SER A 167 3.76 -3.97 -18.06
C SER A 167 4.77 -4.78 -17.25
N LEU A 168 4.83 -4.58 -15.93
CA LEU A 168 5.78 -5.27 -15.05
C LEU A 168 5.54 -6.78 -15.04
N THR A 169 6.61 -7.56 -15.00
CA THR A 169 6.57 -9.03 -15.03
C THR A 169 6.00 -9.66 -13.76
N ASN A 170 6.15 -8.96 -12.63
CA ASN A 170 5.63 -9.35 -11.32
C ASN A 170 4.25 -8.74 -11.00
N VAL A 171 3.59 -8.19 -12.02
CA VAL A 171 2.20 -7.72 -11.94
C VAL A 171 1.33 -8.63 -12.78
N VAL A 172 0.28 -9.15 -12.20
CA VAL A 172 -0.73 -9.97 -12.86
C VAL A 172 -2.08 -9.26 -12.86
N ILE A 173 -2.78 -9.36 -13.99
CA ILE A 173 -4.08 -8.73 -14.20
C ILE A 173 -5.08 -9.82 -14.54
N VAL A 174 -6.23 -9.81 -13.89
CA VAL A 174 -7.37 -10.66 -14.19
C VAL A 174 -8.63 -9.81 -14.28
N GLY A 175 -9.50 -10.14 -15.17
CA GLY A 175 -10.79 -9.47 -15.32
C GLY A 175 -11.94 -10.44 -15.43
N ALA A 176 -13.14 -9.91 -15.38
CA ALA A 176 -14.37 -10.62 -15.67
C ALA A 176 -15.38 -9.69 -16.35
N GLY A 177 -16.32 -10.30 -17.06
CA GLY A 177 -17.38 -9.58 -17.75
C GLY A 177 -18.26 -10.49 -18.56
N THR A 178 -19.06 -9.92 -19.43
CA THR A 178 -19.86 -10.65 -20.41
C THR A 178 -19.10 -10.83 -21.71
N VAL A 179 -19.62 -11.65 -22.64
CA VAL A 179 -18.99 -11.93 -23.94
C VAL A 179 -18.58 -10.62 -24.63
N GLY A 180 -17.29 -10.48 -24.90
CA GLY A 180 -16.72 -9.32 -25.59
C GLY A 180 -16.59 -8.03 -24.77
N LYS A 181 -16.98 -8.01 -23.47
CA LYS A 181 -16.98 -6.81 -22.64
C LYS A 181 -16.34 -7.07 -21.28
N VAL A 182 -15.28 -6.33 -20.95
CA VAL A 182 -14.70 -6.31 -19.60
C VAL A 182 -15.56 -5.43 -18.70
N GLU A 183 -15.92 -5.90 -17.52
CA GLU A 183 -16.73 -5.19 -16.53
C GLU A 183 -16.02 -4.95 -15.21
N ALA A 184 -15.03 -5.79 -14.89
CA ALA A 184 -14.20 -5.66 -13.69
C ALA A 184 -12.78 -6.16 -13.93
N VAL A 185 -11.82 -5.54 -13.25
CA VAL A 185 -10.40 -5.91 -13.28
C VAL A 185 -9.82 -5.85 -11.87
N TYR A 186 -8.98 -6.83 -11.55
CA TYR A 186 -8.13 -6.84 -10.37
C TYR A 186 -6.66 -6.93 -10.79
N ILE A 187 -5.82 -6.18 -10.10
CA ILE A 187 -4.38 -6.12 -10.34
C ILE A 187 -3.66 -6.51 -9.06
N PHE A 188 -2.82 -7.53 -9.19
CA PHE A 188 -1.97 -8.02 -8.11
C PHE A 188 -0.51 -7.81 -8.50
N ALA A 189 0.31 -7.38 -7.53
CA ALA A 189 1.76 -7.44 -7.65
C ALA A 189 2.31 -8.45 -6.66
N HIS A 190 3.44 -9.06 -6.97
CA HIS A 190 4.06 -9.99 -6.05
C HIS A 190 5.59 -9.99 -6.14
N THR A 191 6.19 -10.39 -5.04
CA THR A 191 7.58 -10.80 -4.91
C THR A 191 7.58 -12.25 -4.38
N PRO A 192 8.72 -12.93 -4.27
CA PRO A 192 8.76 -14.23 -3.59
C PRO A 192 8.30 -14.21 -2.12
N TYR A 193 8.24 -13.04 -1.50
CA TYR A 193 7.94 -12.88 -0.07
C TYR A 193 6.51 -12.45 0.24
N ALA A 194 5.87 -11.73 -0.67
CA ALA A 194 4.51 -11.22 -0.46
C ALA A 194 3.84 -10.86 -1.79
N GLY A 195 2.52 -10.94 -1.79
CA GLY A 195 1.64 -10.39 -2.82
C GLY A 195 0.79 -9.24 -2.29
N ASP A 196 0.43 -8.33 -3.16
CA ASP A 196 -0.48 -7.21 -2.88
C ASP A 196 -1.62 -7.17 -3.89
N CYS A 197 -2.85 -7.00 -3.39
CA CYS A 197 -3.98 -6.58 -4.19
C CYS A 197 -3.90 -5.07 -4.42
N LEU A 198 -3.20 -4.65 -5.49
CA LEU A 198 -2.87 -3.24 -5.72
C LEU A 198 -4.08 -2.40 -6.10
N PHE A 199 -4.86 -2.87 -7.08
CA PHE A 199 -6.00 -2.14 -7.60
C PHE A 199 -7.14 -3.07 -7.96
N ASN A 200 -8.35 -2.54 -7.82
CA ASN A 200 -9.54 -3.08 -8.45
C ASN A 200 -10.32 -1.94 -9.11
N VAL A 201 -10.81 -2.16 -10.30
CA VAL A 201 -11.68 -1.23 -11.02
C VAL A 201 -12.84 -2.01 -11.62
N ALA A 202 -14.06 -1.56 -11.37
CA ALA A 202 -15.25 -2.17 -11.91
C ALA A 202 -16.27 -1.11 -12.30
N VAL A 203 -16.97 -1.32 -13.40
CA VAL A 203 -18.24 -0.60 -13.68
C VAL A 203 -19.33 -1.10 -12.71
N PRO A 204 -20.46 -0.42 -12.56
CA PRO A 204 -21.50 -0.83 -11.61
C PRO A 204 -21.91 -2.31 -11.74
N GLU A 205 -22.08 -2.80 -12.96
CA GLU A 205 -22.47 -4.17 -13.29
C GLU A 205 -21.37 -5.19 -12.92
N GLY A 206 -20.10 -4.79 -13.01
CA GLY A 206 -18.93 -5.62 -12.73
C GLY A 206 -18.69 -5.87 -11.24
N ARG A 207 -19.37 -5.15 -10.33
CA ARG A 207 -19.19 -5.33 -8.87
C ARG A 207 -19.45 -6.74 -8.40
N ARG A 208 -20.33 -7.48 -9.07
CA ARG A 208 -20.65 -8.88 -8.80
C ARG A 208 -19.45 -9.82 -8.90
N TYR A 209 -18.43 -9.44 -9.68
CA TYR A 209 -17.23 -10.24 -9.89
C TYR A 209 -16.13 -10.05 -8.83
N ALA A 210 -16.28 -9.08 -7.93
CA ALA A 210 -15.22 -8.69 -6.99
C ALA A 210 -14.68 -9.87 -6.17
N THR A 211 -15.57 -10.72 -5.65
CA THR A 211 -15.18 -11.88 -4.85
C THR A 211 -14.44 -12.93 -5.68
N SER A 212 -14.94 -13.20 -6.88
CA SER A 212 -14.36 -14.21 -7.76
C SER A 212 -12.99 -13.80 -8.28
N LEU A 213 -12.82 -12.51 -8.63
CA LEU A 213 -11.54 -11.97 -9.07
C LEU A 213 -10.49 -11.97 -7.94
N LEU A 214 -10.88 -11.61 -6.73
CA LEU A 214 -9.99 -11.68 -5.57
C LEU A 214 -9.61 -13.14 -5.25
N TRP A 215 -10.57 -14.05 -5.30
CA TRP A 215 -10.34 -15.48 -5.07
C TRP A 215 -9.47 -16.11 -6.16
N TRP A 216 -9.60 -15.65 -7.40
CA TRP A 216 -8.68 -16.02 -8.47
C TRP A 216 -7.24 -15.61 -8.12
N GLY A 217 -7.05 -14.37 -7.64
CA GLY A 217 -5.75 -13.87 -7.19
C GLY A 217 -5.15 -14.71 -6.06
N VAL A 218 -5.97 -15.12 -5.08
CA VAL A 218 -5.57 -16.05 -3.99
C VAL A 218 -5.02 -17.34 -4.57
N ASN A 219 -5.77 -18.00 -5.48
CA ASN A 219 -5.33 -19.25 -6.09
C ASN A 219 -4.07 -19.08 -6.95
N TYR A 220 -4.00 -18.00 -7.74
CA TYR A 220 -2.83 -17.70 -8.56
C TYR A 220 -1.57 -17.49 -7.72
N LEU A 221 -1.62 -16.64 -6.71
CA LEU A 221 -0.46 -16.35 -5.85
C LEU A 221 -0.04 -17.58 -5.04
N LYS A 222 -1.02 -18.36 -4.56
CA LYS A 222 -0.74 -19.64 -3.91
C LYS A 222 -0.04 -20.64 -4.86
N SER A 223 -0.43 -20.72 -6.13
CA SER A 223 0.25 -21.56 -7.14
C SER A 223 1.68 -21.09 -7.43
N LYS A 224 2.01 -19.83 -7.16
CA LYS A 224 3.35 -19.25 -7.23
C LYS A 224 4.14 -19.37 -5.91
N GLN A 225 3.58 -20.06 -4.91
CA GLN A 225 4.19 -20.25 -3.60
C GLN A 225 4.46 -18.94 -2.86
N ILE A 226 3.69 -17.89 -3.15
CA ILE A 226 3.75 -16.63 -2.41
C ILE A 226 3.12 -16.86 -1.03
N PRO A 227 3.82 -16.54 0.08
CA PRO A 227 3.36 -16.94 1.41
C PRO A 227 2.21 -16.11 1.96
N VAL A 228 2.04 -14.87 1.50
CA VAL A 228 1.06 -13.95 2.06
C VAL A 228 0.50 -13.02 0.99
N LEU A 229 -0.80 -12.69 1.07
CA LEU A 229 -1.45 -11.70 0.23
C LEU A 229 -2.00 -10.55 1.09
N SER A 230 -1.50 -9.34 0.85
CA SER A 230 -2.08 -8.12 1.41
C SER A 230 -3.35 -7.73 0.64
N LEU A 231 -4.43 -7.50 1.37
CA LEU A 231 -5.67 -6.90 0.86
C LEU A 231 -5.69 -5.37 1.09
N GLY A 232 -4.64 -4.82 1.72
CA GLY A 232 -4.58 -3.44 2.18
C GLY A 232 -5.52 -3.15 3.37
N GLY A 233 -5.75 -1.88 3.65
CA GLY A 233 -6.66 -1.40 4.70
C GLY A 233 -8.00 -0.85 4.19
N GLY A 234 -8.84 -0.34 5.09
CA GLY A 234 -9.92 0.58 4.78
C GLY A 234 -9.40 2.01 4.56
N ILE A 235 -10.26 2.93 4.13
CA ILE A 235 -9.96 4.37 4.15
C ILE A 235 -10.03 4.87 5.59
N ARG A 236 -11.00 4.33 6.34
CA ARG A 236 -11.18 4.55 7.79
C ARG A 236 -11.29 3.20 8.49
N GLU A 237 -11.07 3.21 9.78
CA GLU A 237 -11.28 2.01 10.59
C GLU A 237 -12.74 1.54 10.49
N ASN A 238 -12.94 0.24 10.28
CA ASN A 238 -14.26 -0.40 10.19
C ASN A 238 -15.19 0.13 9.08
N ASP A 239 -14.67 0.77 8.04
CA ASP A 239 -15.48 1.19 6.88
C ASP A 239 -15.94 -0.02 6.03
N SER A 240 -16.77 0.25 5.02
CA SER A 240 -17.31 -0.80 4.15
C SER A 240 -16.24 -1.58 3.38
N ILE A 241 -15.09 -0.94 3.10
CA ILE A 241 -13.93 -1.58 2.45
C ILE A 241 -13.28 -2.55 3.43
N ALA A 242 -13.04 -2.13 4.67
CA ALA A 242 -12.54 -2.97 5.75
C ALA A 242 -13.44 -4.18 5.97
N GLN A 243 -14.75 -3.97 6.14
CA GLN A 243 -15.74 -5.03 6.31
C GLN A 243 -15.77 -6.01 5.13
N SER A 244 -15.60 -5.52 3.89
CA SER A 244 -15.53 -6.37 2.71
C SER A 244 -14.33 -7.32 2.75
N LYS A 245 -13.18 -6.85 3.27
CA LYS A 245 -11.95 -7.65 3.42
C LYS A 245 -12.06 -8.66 4.56
N GLU A 246 -12.68 -8.28 5.67
CA GLU A 246 -12.91 -9.18 6.82
C GLU A 246 -13.66 -10.46 6.44
N ARG A 247 -14.57 -10.38 5.46
CA ARG A 247 -15.33 -11.53 4.97
C ARG A 247 -14.49 -12.60 4.26
N PHE A 248 -13.21 -12.35 4.05
CA PHE A 248 -12.26 -13.34 3.54
C PHE A 248 -11.50 -14.08 4.65
N GLY A 249 -11.80 -13.81 5.93
CA GLY A 249 -11.13 -14.42 7.07
C GLY A 249 -9.66 -14.08 7.21
N PRO A 250 -9.26 -12.80 7.06
CA PRO A 250 -7.86 -12.39 7.07
C PRO A 250 -7.26 -12.36 8.48
N ILE A 251 -5.95 -12.39 8.54
CA ILE A 251 -5.17 -11.91 9.68
C ILE A 251 -5.23 -10.38 9.67
N LYS A 252 -5.45 -9.77 10.83
CA LYS A 252 -5.47 -8.31 11.01
C LYS A 252 -4.15 -7.88 11.62
N LEU A 253 -3.45 -6.97 10.95
CA LEU A 253 -2.21 -6.37 11.42
C LEU A 253 -2.37 -4.84 11.51
N PRO A 254 -1.75 -4.18 12.51
CA PRO A 254 -1.79 -2.74 12.58
C PRO A 254 -0.98 -2.10 11.44
N PHE A 255 -1.53 -1.10 10.78
CA PHE A 255 -0.75 -0.22 9.93
C PHE A 255 0.08 0.71 10.81
N ARG A 256 1.39 0.63 10.70
CA ARG A 256 2.35 1.35 11.52
C ARG A 256 3.19 2.28 10.64
N ALA A 257 3.56 3.42 11.20
CA ALA A 257 4.48 4.34 10.56
C ALA A 257 5.40 5.00 11.59
N LEU A 258 6.63 5.28 11.19
CA LEU A 258 7.51 6.17 11.94
C LEU A 258 7.17 7.62 11.57
N LYS A 259 7.11 8.48 12.58
CA LYS A 259 6.94 9.93 12.43
C LYS A 259 8.12 10.61 13.15
N GLN A 260 9.19 10.82 12.39
CA GLN A 260 10.46 11.31 12.94
C GLN A 260 10.73 12.75 12.53
N VAL A 261 11.18 13.56 13.48
CA VAL A 261 11.69 14.91 13.25
C VAL A 261 13.21 14.86 13.37
N TYR A 262 13.90 15.38 12.36
CA TYR A 262 15.36 15.40 12.28
C TYR A 262 15.93 16.81 12.57
N ASP A 263 15.18 17.86 12.18
CA ASP A 263 15.46 19.25 12.49
C ASP A 263 14.25 19.85 13.22
N GLN A 264 14.35 19.96 14.54
CA GLN A 264 13.24 20.39 15.40
C GLN A 264 12.91 21.88 15.18
N GLU A 265 13.91 22.72 15.01
CA GLU A 265 13.72 24.17 14.86
C GLU A 265 12.98 24.51 13.57
N ILE A 266 13.43 23.93 12.46
CA ILE A 266 12.78 24.12 11.15
C ILE A 266 11.38 23.50 11.17
N TYR A 267 11.21 22.30 11.74
CA TYR A 267 9.91 21.64 11.81
C TYR A 267 8.87 22.50 12.55
N GLU A 268 9.23 23.03 13.73
CA GLU A 268 8.35 23.90 14.52
C GLU A 268 8.03 25.20 13.80
N LYS A 269 9.03 25.82 13.15
CA LYS A 269 8.81 27.03 12.34
C LYS A 269 7.79 26.81 11.24
N LEU A 270 7.91 25.71 10.49
CA LEU A 270 6.97 25.35 9.43
C LEU A 270 5.56 25.06 9.98
N CYS A 271 5.46 24.35 11.11
CA CYS A 271 4.17 24.09 11.76
C CYS A 271 3.50 25.38 12.20
N ARG A 272 4.22 26.29 12.88
CA ARG A 272 3.70 27.62 13.29
C ARG A 272 3.22 28.45 12.10
N GLY A 273 3.99 28.45 10.99
CA GLY A 273 3.61 29.14 9.76
C GLY A 273 2.30 28.64 9.13
N ARG A 274 1.91 27.40 9.45
CA ARG A 274 0.67 26.77 8.97
C ARG A 274 -0.44 26.68 10.03
N GLY A 275 -0.20 27.22 11.24
CA GLY A 275 -1.14 27.14 12.36
C GLY A 275 -1.35 25.70 12.87
N SER A 276 -0.36 24.81 12.67
CA SER A 276 -0.40 23.42 13.12
C SER A 276 0.39 23.25 14.40
N ASP A 277 -0.06 22.34 15.28
CA ASP A 277 0.68 22.00 16.50
C ASP A 277 1.85 21.04 16.16
N PRO A 278 3.10 21.45 16.42
CA PRO A 278 4.27 20.59 16.18
C PRO A 278 4.35 19.38 17.12
N ALA A 279 3.66 19.42 18.26
CA ALA A 279 3.60 18.31 19.21
C ALA A 279 2.60 17.24 18.79
N ASP A 280 1.57 17.60 18.01
CA ASP A 280 0.59 16.64 17.52
C ASP A 280 1.15 15.79 16.39
N LYS A 281 1.54 14.55 16.73
CA LYS A 281 1.93 13.50 15.79
C LYS A 281 0.83 12.46 15.56
N THR A 282 -0.35 12.62 16.16
CA THR A 282 -1.46 11.67 16.01
C THR A 282 -2.18 11.85 14.68
N GLY A 283 -2.30 13.08 14.20
CA GLY A 283 -2.91 13.46 12.96
C GLY A 283 -2.04 13.25 11.72
N TYR A 284 -2.26 14.11 10.72
CA TYR A 284 -1.47 14.11 9.48
C TYR A 284 0.00 14.48 9.76
N PHE A 285 0.93 13.75 9.14
CA PHE A 285 2.36 14.02 9.32
C PHE A 285 3.09 14.19 7.98
N PRO A 286 3.97 15.20 7.84
CA PRO A 286 4.23 16.26 8.85
C PRO A 286 3.04 17.19 8.99
N ALA A 287 2.84 17.76 10.20
CA ALA A 287 1.68 18.55 10.54
C ALA A 287 1.51 19.81 9.67
N TYR A 288 2.62 20.41 9.22
CA TYR A 288 2.60 21.58 8.31
C TYR A 288 2.08 21.25 6.88
N ARG A 289 1.96 19.99 6.51
CA ARG A 289 1.33 19.54 5.23
C ARG A 289 -0.12 19.12 5.40
N SER A 290 -0.67 19.22 6.60
CA SER A 290 -2.08 18.90 6.80
C SER A 290 -2.94 19.72 5.83
N PRO A 291 -3.90 19.08 5.10
CA PRO A 291 -4.86 19.84 4.34
C PRO A 291 -5.56 20.83 5.27
N ALA A 292 -5.70 22.08 4.84
CA ALA A 292 -6.51 23.03 5.58
C ALA A 292 -7.89 22.42 5.81
N LEU A 293 -8.38 22.47 7.05
CA LEU A 293 -9.77 22.09 7.32
C LEU A 293 -10.64 22.93 6.38
N PRO A 294 -11.60 22.34 5.66
CA PRO A 294 -12.56 23.14 4.93
C PRO A 294 -13.26 24.09 5.92
N ALA A 295 -13.22 25.37 5.58
CA ALA A 295 -13.87 26.42 6.34
C ALA A 295 -15.38 26.21 6.43
#